data_04f61439e8b7fba936fb991813b4d86b
#
_entry.id   04f61439e8b7fba936fb991813b4d86b
#
_cell.length_a   1.000
_cell.length_b   1.000
_cell.length_c   1.000
_cell.angle_alpha   90.00
_cell.angle_beta   90.00
_cell.angle_gamma   90.00
#
_symmetry.space_group_name_H-M   'P 1'
#
loop_
_entity.id
_entity.type
_entity.pdbx_description
1 polymer ?
#
loop_
_entity_poly.entity_id
_entity_poly.type
_entity_poly.pdbx_seq_one_letter_code
_entity_poly.pdbx_strand_id
1 'polypeptide(L)'
;MRSRYSAFVTRNAAYLQRTWSTSTRPPMVEFTPHLHWTGLEILSTSDGSPFHTEGTVEFQAHYTLNGHPATHHAHSTFSRENGSWVYVSALPT
;
A
#
# COMPACT_ATOMS: atom_id res chain seq x y z
N MET A 1 3.12 -5.69 -0.63
CA MET A 1 1.94 -4.95 -1.17
C MET A 1 0.62 -5.69 -0.94
N ARG A 2 0.58 -7.00 -1.17
CA ARG A 2 -0.68 -7.76 -1.00
C ARG A 2 -1.24 -7.68 0.42
N SER A 3 -0.38 -7.82 1.43
CA SER A 3 -0.82 -7.72 2.83
C SER A 3 -1.32 -6.31 3.17
N ARG A 4 -0.71 -5.28 2.58
CA ARG A 4 -1.17 -3.90 2.74
C ARG A 4 -2.55 -3.71 2.11
N TYR A 5 -2.78 -4.26 0.91
CA TYR A 5 -4.09 -4.24 0.28
C TYR A 5 -5.14 -4.94 1.15
N SER A 6 -4.80 -6.12 1.67
CA SER A 6 -5.71 -6.85 2.56
C SER A 6 -6.05 -6.05 3.82
N ALA A 7 -5.07 -5.30 4.35
CA ALA A 7 -5.31 -4.46 5.51
C ALA A 7 -6.28 -3.31 5.19
N PHE A 8 -6.24 -2.76 3.98
CA PHE A 8 -7.25 -1.78 3.55
C PHE A 8 -8.62 -2.42 3.40
N VAL A 9 -8.70 -3.62 2.81
CA VAL A 9 -9.97 -4.34 2.64
C VAL A 9 -10.61 -4.62 4.01
N THR A 10 -9.82 -5.06 4.98
CA THR A 10 -10.32 -5.40 6.32
C THR A 10 -10.32 -4.22 7.28
N ARG A 11 -9.88 -3.04 6.83
CA ARG A 11 -9.77 -1.82 7.63
C ARG A 11 -8.93 -2.02 8.89
N ASN A 12 -7.79 -2.66 8.73
CA ASN A 12 -6.86 -2.94 9.84
C ASN A 12 -5.85 -1.80 9.98
N ALA A 13 -6.25 -0.75 10.69
CA ALA A 13 -5.43 0.45 10.89
C ALA A 13 -4.14 0.13 11.65
N ALA A 14 -4.19 -0.76 12.63
CA ALA A 14 -3.02 -1.12 13.43
C ALA A 14 -1.93 -1.77 12.56
N TYR A 15 -2.31 -2.66 11.65
CA TYR A 15 -1.37 -3.28 10.73
C TYR A 15 -0.75 -2.25 9.78
N LEU A 16 -1.59 -1.36 9.23
CA LEU A 16 -1.10 -0.31 8.32
C LEU A 16 -0.10 0.60 9.01
N GLN A 17 -0.38 1.04 10.24
CA GLN A 17 0.56 1.88 10.99
C GLN A 17 1.85 1.13 11.32
N ARG A 18 1.75 -0.12 11.77
CA ARG A 18 2.92 -0.91 12.14
C ARG A 18 3.86 -1.15 10.95
N THR A 19 3.31 -1.29 9.74
CA THR A 19 4.07 -1.57 8.51
C THR A 19 4.33 -0.33 7.66
N TRP A 20 4.12 0.86 8.22
CA TRP A 20 4.42 2.15 7.59
C TRP A 20 5.75 2.66 8.12
N SER A 21 6.59 3.22 7.23
CA SER A 21 7.87 3.78 7.65
C SER A 21 7.66 4.83 8.74
N THR A 22 8.51 4.80 9.77
CA THR A 22 8.44 5.76 10.87
C THR A 22 8.65 7.20 10.40
N SER A 23 9.37 7.40 9.29
CA SER A 23 9.62 8.74 8.75
C SER A 23 8.40 9.37 8.06
N THR A 24 7.43 8.55 7.62
CA THR A 24 6.26 9.03 6.87
C THR A 24 4.94 8.60 7.50
N ARG A 25 4.98 7.84 8.59
CA ARG A 25 3.78 7.29 9.24
C ARG A 25 2.85 8.41 9.71
N PRO A 26 1.57 8.39 9.30
CA PRO A 26 0.61 9.36 9.83
C PRO A 26 0.25 9.02 11.27
N PRO A 27 -0.20 9.98 12.08
CA PRO A 27 -0.61 9.73 13.47
C PRO A 27 -1.85 8.84 13.55
N MET A 28 -2.69 8.85 12.52
CA MET A 28 -3.89 8.05 12.45
C MET A 28 -4.15 7.64 11.00
N VAL A 29 -4.57 6.37 10.81
CA VAL A 29 -5.02 5.88 9.50
C VAL A 29 -6.53 6.01 9.43
N GLU A 30 -7.01 6.74 8.43
CA GLU A 30 -8.44 6.94 8.19
C GLU A 30 -8.87 6.16 6.95
N PHE A 31 -10.11 5.67 6.97
CA PHE A 31 -10.69 4.95 5.83
C PHE A 31 -11.85 5.76 5.25
N THR A 32 -11.92 5.80 3.92
CA THR A 32 -12.97 6.53 3.22
C THR A 32 -14.29 5.76 3.32
N PRO A 33 -15.37 6.38 3.84
CA PRO A 33 -16.67 5.72 3.88
C PRO A 33 -17.17 5.37 2.47
N HIS A 34 -17.93 4.27 2.36
CA HIS A 34 -18.53 3.81 1.10
C HIS A 34 -17.55 3.48 -0.02
N LEU A 35 -16.24 3.37 0.31
CA LEU A 35 -15.24 2.88 -0.60
C LEU A 35 -14.97 1.41 -0.31
N HIS A 36 -15.09 0.56 -1.34
CA HIS A 36 -14.87 -0.88 -1.21
C HIS A 36 -13.84 -1.32 -2.24
N TRP A 37 -12.77 -1.93 -1.78
CA TRP A 37 -11.73 -2.48 -2.66
C TRP A 37 -12.22 -3.79 -3.28
N THR A 38 -12.08 -3.94 -4.60
CA THR A 38 -12.61 -5.08 -5.35
C THR A 38 -11.54 -5.92 -6.03
N GLY A 39 -10.30 -5.44 -6.13
CA GLY A 39 -9.24 -6.23 -6.73
C GLY A 39 -7.90 -5.51 -6.72
N LEU A 40 -6.83 -6.28 -6.85
CA LEU A 40 -5.46 -5.78 -6.89
C LEU A 40 -4.71 -6.47 -8.02
N GLU A 41 -4.04 -5.68 -8.86
CA GLU A 41 -3.13 -6.17 -9.89
C GLU A 41 -1.74 -5.60 -9.64
N ILE A 42 -0.76 -6.48 -9.47
CA ILE A 42 0.65 -6.08 -9.39
C ILE A 42 1.18 -6.03 -10.82
N LEU A 43 1.58 -4.85 -11.27
CA LEU A 43 2.05 -4.64 -12.63
C LEU A 43 3.55 -4.88 -12.76
N SER A 44 4.33 -4.38 -11.79
CA SER A 44 5.77 -4.59 -11.76
C SER A 44 6.33 -4.39 -10.37
N THR A 45 7.48 -5.01 -10.10
CA THR A 45 8.24 -4.82 -8.87
C THR A 45 9.70 -4.60 -9.22
N SER A 46 10.43 -3.85 -8.40
CA SER A 46 11.87 -3.67 -8.56
C SER A 46 12.57 -3.65 -7.20
N ASP A 47 13.77 -4.20 -7.16
CA ASP A 47 14.69 -4.14 -6.02
C ASP A 47 14.12 -4.71 -4.71
N GLY A 48 13.19 -5.65 -4.81
CA GLY A 48 12.54 -6.25 -3.63
C GLY A 48 13.22 -7.51 -3.10
N SER A 49 14.46 -7.83 -3.52
CA SER A 49 15.14 -9.04 -3.07
C SER A 49 15.64 -8.89 -1.63
N PRO A 50 16.01 -10.02 -0.96
CA PRO A 50 16.56 -9.96 0.39
C PRO A 50 17.85 -9.15 0.53
N PHE A 51 18.55 -8.90 -0.59
CA PHE A 51 19.78 -8.13 -0.59
C PHE A 51 19.58 -6.62 -0.77
N HIS A 52 18.34 -6.19 -1.06
CA HIS A 52 18.01 -4.78 -1.22
C HIS A 52 17.43 -4.21 0.07
N THR A 53 17.66 -2.93 0.32
CA THR A 53 17.08 -2.20 1.45
C THR A 53 15.91 -1.33 1.01
N GLU A 54 15.70 -1.19 -0.29
CA GLU A 54 14.60 -0.43 -0.88
C GLU A 54 14.03 -1.22 -2.05
N GLY A 55 12.77 -0.97 -2.36
CA GLY A 55 12.09 -1.57 -3.50
C GLY A 55 10.86 -0.77 -3.89
N THR A 56 10.35 -1.04 -5.09
CA THR A 56 9.16 -0.37 -5.60
C THR A 56 8.15 -1.41 -6.10
N VAL A 57 6.88 -1.05 -6.03
CA VAL A 57 5.77 -1.85 -6.58
C VAL A 57 4.86 -0.92 -7.36
N GLU A 58 4.66 -1.22 -8.65
CA GLU A 58 3.63 -0.59 -9.46
C GLU A 58 2.40 -1.48 -9.48
N PHE A 59 1.22 -0.91 -9.26
CA PHE A 59 0.00 -1.68 -9.15
C PHE A 59 -1.22 -0.89 -9.59
N GLN A 60 -2.31 -1.62 -9.87
CA GLN A 60 -3.65 -1.06 -10.01
C GLN A 60 -4.54 -1.68 -8.94
N ALA A 61 -5.24 -0.85 -8.19
CA ALA A 61 -6.22 -1.29 -7.22
C ALA A 61 -7.60 -0.86 -7.68
N HIS A 62 -8.48 -1.82 -7.85
CA HIS A 62 -9.85 -1.57 -8.29
C HIS A 62 -10.75 -1.38 -7.07
N TYR A 63 -11.68 -0.45 -7.17
CA TYR A 63 -12.60 -0.16 -6.06
C TYR A 63 -13.92 0.36 -6.58
N THR A 64 -14.91 0.38 -5.68
CA THR A 64 -16.16 1.11 -5.91
C THR A 64 -16.25 2.21 -4.86
N LEU A 65 -16.73 3.37 -5.29
CA LEU A 65 -17.01 4.49 -4.39
C LEU A 65 -18.46 4.90 -4.62
N ASN A 66 -19.29 4.77 -3.58
CA ASN A 66 -20.74 4.99 -3.67
C ASN A 66 -21.37 4.18 -4.81
N GLY A 67 -20.89 2.94 -5.02
CA GLY A 67 -21.38 2.06 -6.08
C GLY A 67 -20.80 2.29 -7.47
N HIS A 68 -19.94 3.28 -7.65
CA HIS A 68 -19.31 3.58 -8.93
C HIS A 68 -17.93 2.95 -9.02
N PRO A 69 -17.65 2.10 -10.03
CA PRO A 69 -16.33 1.47 -10.16
C PRO A 69 -15.27 2.47 -10.59
N ALA A 70 -14.07 2.30 -10.05
CA ALA A 70 -12.91 3.10 -10.37
C ALA A 70 -11.62 2.30 -10.19
N THR A 71 -10.51 2.83 -10.68
CA THR A 71 -9.20 2.20 -10.58
C THR A 71 -8.19 3.22 -10.08
N HIS A 72 -7.40 2.79 -9.10
CA HIS A 72 -6.28 3.59 -8.58
C HIS A 72 -4.97 2.96 -9.07
N HIS A 73 -4.24 3.68 -9.91
CA HIS A 73 -2.92 3.27 -10.38
C HIS A 73 -1.88 4.01 -9.56
N ALA A 74 -0.92 3.29 -9.01
CA ALA A 74 0.11 3.89 -8.17
C ALA A 74 1.43 3.13 -8.30
N HIS A 75 2.51 3.81 -7.91
CA HIS A 75 3.84 3.27 -7.82
C HIS A 75 4.36 3.60 -6.43
N SER A 76 4.48 2.60 -5.58
CA SER A 76 4.82 2.78 -4.17
C SER A 76 6.26 2.38 -3.88
N THR A 77 6.89 3.11 -2.95
CA THR A 77 8.22 2.77 -2.46
C THR A 77 8.12 2.09 -1.11
N PHE A 78 9.00 1.11 -0.90
CA PHE A 78 9.13 0.36 0.35
C PHE A 78 10.60 0.36 0.76
N SER A 79 10.85 0.30 2.05
CA SER A 79 12.20 0.16 2.58
C SER A 79 12.22 -0.85 3.71
N ARG A 80 13.43 -1.29 4.12
CA ARG A 80 13.59 -2.15 5.28
C ARG A 80 13.86 -1.32 6.52
N GLU A 81 13.09 -1.56 7.56
CA GLU A 81 13.32 -1.01 8.89
C GLU A 81 13.32 -2.19 9.86
N ASN A 82 14.41 -2.34 10.59
CA ASN A 82 14.59 -3.43 11.57
C ASN A 82 14.33 -4.82 10.96
N GLY A 83 14.78 -5.01 9.71
CA GLY A 83 14.65 -6.29 9.00
C GLY A 83 13.31 -6.55 8.34
N SER A 84 12.35 -5.63 8.46
CA SER A 84 11.02 -5.79 7.87
C SER A 84 10.77 -4.74 6.78
N TRP A 85 10.05 -5.14 5.72
CA TRP A 85 9.64 -4.23 4.68
C TRP A 85 8.48 -3.35 5.17
N VAL A 86 8.61 -2.05 4.98
CA VAL A 86 7.58 -1.08 5.33
C VAL A 86 7.29 -0.16 4.15
N TYR A 87 6.05 0.34 4.08
CA TYR A 87 5.64 1.32 3.09
C TYR A 87 6.22 2.69 3.42
N VAL A 88 6.76 3.37 2.43
CA VAL A 88 7.30 4.73 2.61
C VAL A 88 6.38 5.78 1.98
N SER A 89 6.20 5.73 0.67
CA SER A 89 5.42 6.75 -0.04
C SER A 89 5.04 6.28 -1.44
N ALA A 90 4.13 7.02 -2.09
CA ALA A 90 3.83 6.84 -3.48
C ALA A 90 4.73 7.72 -4.33
N LEU A 91 5.26 7.17 -5.43
CA LEU A 91 5.99 7.95 -6.42
C LEU A 91 5.01 8.69 -7.33
N PRO A 92 5.39 9.86 -7.87
CA PRO A 92 4.60 10.51 -8.91
C PRO A 92 4.45 9.59 -10.13
N THR A 93 3.24 9.52 -10.68
CA THR A 93 2.94 8.70 -11.86
C THR A 93 2.59 9.59 -13.05
#